data_34a70330ef5ae95eeb4689dd3fca9c94
#
_entry.id   34a70330ef5ae95eeb4689dd3fca9c94
#
_cell.length_a   1.000
_cell.length_b   1.000
_cell.length_c   1.000
_cell.angle_alpha   90.00
_cell.angle_beta   90.00
_cell.angle_gamma   90.00
#
_symmetry.space_group_name_H-M   'P 1'
#
loop_
_entity.id
_entity.type
_entity.pdbx_description
1 polymer ?
#
loop_
_entity_poly.entity_id
_entity_poly.type
_entity_poly.pdbx_seq_one_letter_code
_entity_poly.pdbx_strand_id
1 'polypeptide(L)'
;DRLLESPRYGERWAQHWLDLVRYAESEGYRLDAYRPNVWPYRDYVVRSLNSDKPYDQFVREQLAGDEMLYVEKTIPETQDDLDLLAATGFLRHTIYEYNQRDSEGQWRLIMNEVTDVTADVFMGMSVQCAQCHDHKFDPILQKDYYRLQAFLSNITWPEDRLNATQQQLDEYSAQLKTWEEATKEP
;
A
#
# COMPACT_ATOMS: atom_id res chain seq x y z
N ASP A 1 -22.56 -19.70 9.67
CA ASP A 1 -22.50 -19.80 8.21
C ASP A 1 -23.02 -18.54 7.51
N ARG A 2 -24.32 -18.16 7.66
CA ARG A 2 -24.91 -16.99 6.97
C ARG A 2 -24.11 -15.68 7.05
N LEU A 3 -23.43 -15.41 8.16
CA LEU A 3 -22.61 -14.19 8.31
C LEU A 3 -21.27 -14.32 7.58
N LEU A 4 -20.68 -15.51 7.57
CA LEU A 4 -19.43 -15.77 6.86
C LEU A 4 -19.61 -15.76 5.34
N GLU A 5 -20.81 -16.15 4.86
CA GLU A 5 -21.17 -16.14 3.43
C GLU A 5 -21.59 -14.75 2.93
N SER A 6 -21.75 -13.79 3.84
CA SER A 6 -22.16 -12.45 3.48
C SER A 6 -20.99 -11.65 2.87
N PRO A 7 -21.15 -10.95 1.74
CA PRO A 7 -20.10 -10.07 1.19
C PRO A 7 -19.70 -8.94 2.15
N ARG A 8 -20.56 -8.64 3.13
CA ARG A 8 -20.26 -7.65 4.19
C ARG A 8 -19.29 -8.21 5.26
N TYR A 9 -18.96 -9.49 5.22
CA TYR A 9 -17.94 -10.08 6.09
C TYR A 9 -16.59 -9.39 5.87
N GLY A 10 -16.14 -9.31 4.62
CA GLY A 10 -14.90 -8.62 4.27
C GLY A 10 -14.92 -7.14 4.64
N GLU A 11 -16.03 -6.42 4.38
CA GLU A 11 -16.17 -5.01 4.78
C GLU A 11 -16.00 -4.83 6.29
N ARG A 12 -16.61 -5.71 7.10
CA ARG A 12 -16.52 -5.63 8.56
C ARG A 12 -15.12 -5.94 9.08
N TRP A 13 -14.50 -7.00 8.56
CA TRP A 13 -13.18 -7.44 9.03
C TRP A 13 -12.05 -6.58 8.46
N ALA A 14 -12.21 -6.02 7.27
CA ALA A 14 -11.26 -5.08 6.70
C ALA A 14 -11.01 -3.87 7.61
N GLN A 15 -12.01 -3.40 8.37
CA GLN A 15 -11.82 -2.30 9.31
C GLN A 15 -10.71 -2.57 10.31
N HIS A 16 -10.64 -3.80 10.86
CA HIS A 16 -9.59 -4.17 11.80
C HIS A 16 -8.19 -4.18 11.15
N TRP A 17 -8.12 -4.68 9.92
CA TRP A 17 -6.87 -4.69 9.17
C TRP A 17 -6.43 -3.26 8.80
N LEU A 18 -7.35 -2.46 8.30
CA LEU A 18 -7.10 -1.07 7.89
C LEU A 18 -6.61 -0.20 9.06
N ASP A 19 -7.16 -0.44 10.27
CA ASP A 19 -6.68 0.22 11.50
C ASP A 19 -5.23 -0.18 11.82
N LEU A 20 -4.91 -1.48 11.73
CA LEU A 20 -3.55 -1.98 11.99
C LEU A 20 -2.52 -1.39 11.02
N VAL A 21 -2.84 -1.28 9.74
CA VAL A 21 -1.94 -0.75 8.70
C VAL A 21 -2.02 0.77 8.58
N ARG A 22 -2.79 1.44 9.43
CA ARG A 22 -2.92 2.91 9.47
C ARG A 22 -3.45 3.50 8.17
N TYR A 23 -4.39 2.80 7.52
CA TYR A 23 -5.05 3.30 6.32
C TYR A 23 -5.72 4.64 6.57
N ALA A 24 -5.45 5.61 5.72
CA ALA A 24 -6.11 6.91 5.72
C ALA A 24 -6.25 7.44 4.29
N GLU A 25 -7.34 8.15 4.03
CA GLU A 25 -7.61 8.79 2.74
C GLU A 25 -7.07 10.23 2.68
N SER A 26 -6.22 10.59 3.64
CA SER A 26 -5.49 11.86 3.67
C SER A 26 -4.04 11.66 4.10
N GLU A 27 -3.19 12.65 3.79
CA GLU A 27 -1.75 12.59 4.08
C GLU A 27 -1.44 12.80 5.57
N GLY A 28 -2.38 13.34 6.32
CA GLY A 28 -2.20 13.70 7.71
C GLY A 28 -1.32 14.93 7.90
N TYR A 29 -0.98 15.22 9.17
CA TYR A 29 -0.14 16.33 9.57
C TYR A 29 -0.76 17.70 9.19
N ARG A 30 0.06 18.70 8.83
CA ARG A 30 -0.39 20.10 8.68
C ARG A 30 -1.23 20.37 7.45
N LEU A 31 -0.89 19.76 6.33
CA LEU A 31 -1.59 19.99 5.06
C LEU A 31 -2.78 19.06 4.88
N ASP A 32 -2.71 17.89 5.46
CA ASP A 32 -3.75 16.86 5.43
C ASP A 32 -4.41 16.70 4.04
N ALA A 33 -3.58 16.70 3.00
CA ALA A 33 -4.05 16.63 1.63
C ALA A 33 -4.78 15.29 1.36
N TYR A 34 -5.87 15.35 0.61
CA TYR A 34 -6.63 14.18 0.22
C TYR A 34 -5.81 13.26 -0.70
N ARG A 35 -5.94 11.93 -0.50
CA ARG A 35 -5.31 10.88 -1.29
C ARG A 35 -6.33 10.23 -2.22
N PRO A 36 -6.52 10.70 -3.45
CA PRO A 36 -7.59 10.23 -4.33
C PRO A 36 -7.43 8.77 -4.77
N ASN A 37 -6.21 8.23 -4.73
CA ASN A 37 -5.86 6.93 -5.29
C ASN A 37 -5.51 5.87 -4.21
N VAL A 38 -5.88 6.07 -2.95
CA VAL A 38 -5.58 5.11 -1.88
C VAL A 38 -6.65 4.03 -1.72
N TRP A 39 -7.90 4.30 -2.13
CA TRP A 39 -9.03 3.40 -1.98
C TRP A 39 -8.86 2.01 -2.60
N PRO A 40 -8.07 1.77 -3.70
CA PRO A 40 -7.88 0.43 -4.24
C PRO A 40 -7.29 -0.55 -3.23
N TYR A 41 -6.43 -0.08 -2.32
CA TYR A 41 -5.92 -0.91 -1.24
C TYR A 41 -7.03 -1.40 -0.29
N ARG A 42 -7.93 -0.51 0.13
CA ARG A 42 -9.10 -0.88 0.96
C ARG A 42 -9.93 -1.98 0.29
N ASP A 43 -10.22 -1.79 -0.98
CA ASP A 43 -11.05 -2.72 -1.75
C ASP A 43 -10.32 -4.07 -1.98
N TYR A 44 -9.00 -4.05 -2.18
CA TYR A 44 -8.16 -5.25 -2.18
C TYR A 44 -8.28 -6.03 -0.86
N VAL A 45 -8.18 -5.36 0.29
CA VAL A 45 -8.33 -6.00 1.61
C VAL A 45 -9.70 -6.65 1.77
N VAL A 46 -10.77 -5.94 1.38
CA VAL A 46 -12.15 -6.48 1.42
C VAL A 46 -12.29 -7.73 0.54
N ARG A 47 -11.78 -7.70 -0.69
CA ARG A 47 -11.81 -8.85 -1.61
C ARG A 47 -11.00 -10.02 -1.06
N SER A 48 -9.81 -9.76 -0.54
CA SER A 48 -8.94 -10.79 0.04
C SER A 48 -9.60 -11.53 1.19
N LEU A 49 -10.28 -10.82 2.08
CA LEU A 49 -11.01 -11.41 3.20
C LEU A 49 -12.27 -12.17 2.75
N ASN A 50 -13.00 -11.67 1.77
CA ASN A 50 -14.17 -12.35 1.22
C ASN A 50 -13.82 -13.61 0.41
N SER A 51 -12.62 -13.67 -0.17
CA SER A 51 -12.14 -14.85 -0.91
C SER A 51 -11.39 -15.86 -0.06
N ASP A 52 -11.30 -15.61 1.26
CA ASP A 52 -10.52 -16.44 2.19
C ASP A 52 -9.06 -16.63 1.72
N LYS A 53 -8.46 -15.54 1.22
CA LYS A 53 -7.07 -15.54 0.70
C LYS A 53 -6.11 -16.10 1.76
N PRO A 54 -5.22 -17.05 1.43
CA PRO A 54 -4.20 -17.55 2.35
C PRO A 54 -3.35 -16.41 2.92
N TYR A 55 -3.13 -16.42 4.23
CA TYR A 55 -2.45 -15.32 4.92
C TYR A 55 -1.02 -15.08 4.40
N ASP A 56 -0.29 -16.13 4.09
CA ASP A 56 1.07 -16.03 3.53
C ASP A 56 1.08 -15.37 2.15
N GLN A 57 0.05 -15.62 1.33
CA GLN A 57 -0.14 -14.93 0.06
C GLN A 57 -0.49 -13.46 0.30
N PHE A 58 -1.43 -13.19 1.20
CA PHE A 58 -1.85 -11.84 1.55
C PHE A 58 -0.68 -10.97 2.05
N VAL A 59 0.25 -11.55 2.83
CA VAL A 59 1.47 -10.86 3.27
C VAL A 59 2.41 -10.58 2.10
N ARG A 60 2.69 -11.59 1.27
CA ARG A 60 3.61 -11.45 0.12
C ARG A 60 3.14 -10.40 -0.86
N GLU A 61 1.85 -10.36 -1.16
CA GLU A 61 1.26 -9.36 -2.06
C GLU A 61 1.44 -7.93 -1.54
N GLN A 62 1.30 -7.72 -0.24
CA GLN A 62 1.46 -6.40 0.36
C GLN A 62 2.92 -5.91 0.42
N LEU A 63 3.87 -6.83 0.48
CA LEU A 63 5.29 -6.48 0.54
C LEU A 63 5.98 -6.42 -0.82
N ALA A 64 5.49 -7.20 -1.81
CA ALA A 64 6.15 -7.40 -3.10
C ALA A 64 5.17 -7.67 -4.26
N GLY A 65 3.93 -7.21 -4.17
CA GLY A 65 2.91 -7.45 -5.20
C GLY A 65 3.28 -6.88 -6.56
N ASP A 66 3.90 -5.71 -6.60
CA ASP A 66 4.40 -5.10 -7.82
C ASP A 66 5.55 -5.92 -8.43
N GLU A 67 6.47 -6.43 -7.62
CA GLU A 67 7.53 -7.31 -8.10
C GLU A 67 6.95 -8.62 -8.64
N MET A 68 5.95 -9.20 -7.96
CA MET A 68 5.26 -10.41 -8.43
C MET A 68 4.61 -10.19 -9.80
N LEU A 69 4.00 -9.03 -10.03
CA LEU A 69 3.43 -8.68 -11.33
C LEU A 69 4.50 -8.49 -12.41
N TYR A 70 5.52 -7.66 -12.13
CA TYR A 70 6.46 -7.22 -13.14
C TYR A 70 7.52 -8.27 -13.53
N VAL A 71 7.60 -9.40 -12.83
CA VAL A 71 8.36 -10.57 -13.31
C VAL A 71 7.74 -11.15 -14.58
N GLU A 72 6.42 -11.15 -14.69
CA GLU A 72 5.70 -11.80 -15.79
C GLU A 72 5.09 -10.81 -16.80
N LYS A 73 4.70 -9.63 -16.34
CA LYS A 73 3.93 -8.66 -17.12
C LYS A 73 4.46 -7.23 -16.93
N THR A 74 4.29 -6.42 -17.95
CA THR A 74 4.63 -4.99 -17.90
C THR A 74 3.42 -4.10 -17.59
N ILE A 75 2.22 -4.59 -17.87
CA ILE A 75 0.94 -3.88 -17.68
C ILE A 75 -0.06 -4.85 -17.07
N PRO A 76 -0.88 -4.43 -16.09
CA PRO A 76 -1.97 -5.23 -15.56
C PRO A 76 -2.98 -5.61 -16.65
N GLU A 77 -3.43 -6.85 -16.68
CA GLU A 77 -4.41 -7.36 -17.63
C GLU A 77 -5.74 -7.73 -16.94
N THR A 78 -5.65 -8.14 -15.69
CA THR A 78 -6.77 -8.64 -14.90
C THR A 78 -6.98 -7.86 -13.61
N GLN A 79 -8.12 -8.10 -12.94
CA GLN A 79 -8.36 -7.55 -11.61
C GLN A 79 -7.35 -8.07 -10.59
N ASP A 80 -6.91 -9.33 -10.71
CA ASP A 80 -5.90 -9.91 -9.82
C ASP A 80 -4.55 -9.20 -9.98
N ASP A 81 -4.19 -8.82 -11.20
CA ASP A 81 -2.99 -8.01 -11.47
C ASP A 81 -3.09 -6.61 -10.83
N LEU A 82 -4.27 -5.99 -10.91
CA LEU A 82 -4.53 -4.71 -10.24
C LEU A 82 -4.47 -4.85 -8.72
N ASP A 83 -4.93 -5.98 -8.20
CA ASP A 83 -4.90 -6.29 -6.77
C ASP A 83 -3.46 -6.46 -6.26
N LEU A 84 -2.54 -7.02 -7.05
CA LEU A 84 -1.12 -7.08 -6.71
C LEU A 84 -0.51 -5.68 -6.54
N LEU A 85 -0.84 -4.75 -7.45
CA LEU A 85 -0.37 -3.37 -7.33
C LEU A 85 -1.05 -2.63 -6.16
N ALA A 86 -2.36 -2.84 -5.98
CA ALA A 86 -3.10 -2.22 -4.89
C ALA A 86 -2.59 -2.68 -3.51
N ALA A 87 -2.18 -3.96 -3.39
CA ALA A 87 -1.66 -4.53 -2.17
C ALA A 87 -0.41 -3.81 -1.65
N THR A 88 0.49 -3.39 -2.55
CA THR A 88 1.71 -2.64 -2.18
C THR A 88 1.43 -1.24 -1.64
N GLY A 89 0.18 -0.78 -1.71
CA GLY A 89 -0.30 0.43 -1.02
C GLY A 89 -0.01 0.40 0.48
N PHE A 90 0.12 -0.79 1.10
CA PHE A 90 0.61 -0.96 2.47
C PHE A 90 1.87 -0.13 2.74
N LEU A 91 2.83 -0.15 1.84
CA LEU A 91 4.11 0.54 1.98
C LEU A 91 4.00 2.08 1.90
N ARG A 92 2.83 2.60 1.51
CA ARG A 92 2.53 4.03 1.38
C ARG A 92 1.68 4.59 2.52
N HIS A 93 1.21 3.76 3.44
CA HIS A 93 0.36 4.20 4.57
C HIS A 93 1.20 4.87 5.67
N THR A 94 1.94 5.90 5.32
CA THR A 94 2.70 6.72 6.24
C THR A 94 2.17 8.15 6.22
N ILE A 95 2.40 8.89 7.28
CA ILE A 95 2.18 10.33 7.27
C ILE A 95 3.21 10.97 6.34
N TYR A 96 2.74 11.82 5.42
CA TYR A 96 3.61 12.53 4.50
C TYR A 96 3.48 14.04 4.69
N GLU A 97 4.56 14.66 5.10
CA GLU A 97 4.67 16.12 5.14
C GLU A 97 5.44 16.61 3.93
N TYR A 98 4.84 17.49 3.14
CA TYR A 98 5.48 18.13 1.99
C TYR A 98 6.51 19.20 2.45
N ASN A 99 7.46 18.78 3.30
CA ASN A 99 8.52 19.66 3.77
C ASN A 99 9.77 19.53 2.88
N GLN A 100 9.86 20.33 1.86
CA GLN A 100 11.00 20.30 0.93
C GLN A 100 12.33 20.81 1.54
N ARG A 101 12.31 21.33 2.77
CA ARG A 101 13.52 21.85 3.41
C ARG A 101 14.39 20.77 4.04
N ASP A 102 13.80 19.64 4.43
CA ASP A 102 14.48 18.50 5.04
C ASP A 102 13.97 17.19 4.44
N SER A 103 14.23 16.99 3.17
CA SER A 103 13.80 15.79 2.45
C SER A 103 14.49 14.52 2.96
N GLU A 104 15.75 14.62 3.39
CA GLU A 104 16.49 13.49 3.95
C GLU A 104 15.92 13.06 5.31
N GLY A 105 15.68 14.02 6.19
CA GLY A 105 15.06 13.75 7.49
C GLY A 105 13.66 13.17 7.34
N GLN A 106 12.88 13.68 6.42
CA GLN A 106 11.54 13.15 6.10
C GLN A 106 11.60 11.72 5.59
N TRP A 107 12.50 11.44 4.64
CA TRP A 107 12.65 10.08 4.11
C TRP A 107 13.08 9.09 5.19
N ARG A 108 13.97 9.50 6.09
CA ARG A 108 14.37 8.68 7.24
C ARG A 108 13.20 8.36 8.17
N LEU A 109 12.32 9.34 8.44
CA LEU A 109 11.12 9.12 9.24
C LEU A 109 10.18 8.11 8.56
N ILE A 110 9.96 8.24 7.25
CA ILE A 110 9.16 7.32 6.47
C ILE A 110 9.74 5.89 6.53
N MET A 111 11.05 5.74 6.32
CA MET A 111 11.69 4.42 6.38
C MET A 111 11.60 3.78 7.75
N ASN A 112 11.76 4.55 8.82
CA ASN A 112 11.56 4.06 10.17
C ASN A 112 10.11 3.58 10.36
N GLU A 113 9.15 4.38 9.97
CA GLU A 113 7.73 4.10 10.13
C GLU A 113 7.28 2.86 9.33
N VAL A 114 7.72 2.72 8.08
CA VAL A 114 7.45 1.52 7.27
C VAL A 114 8.07 0.28 7.89
N THR A 115 9.30 0.38 8.41
CA THR A 115 9.99 -0.73 9.09
C THR A 115 9.24 -1.16 10.34
N ASP A 116 8.87 -0.21 11.18
CA ASP A 116 8.17 -0.44 12.44
C ASP A 116 6.82 -1.13 12.20
N VAL A 117 6.01 -0.59 11.29
CA VAL A 117 4.69 -1.16 10.99
C VAL A 117 4.78 -2.51 10.31
N THR A 118 5.77 -2.72 9.45
CA THR A 118 5.99 -4.05 8.85
C THR A 118 6.25 -5.10 9.94
N ALA A 119 7.08 -4.79 10.94
CA ALA A 119 7.34 -5.70 12.05
C ALA A 119 6.12 -5.86 12.98
N ASP A 120 5.47 -4.77 13.33
CA ASP A 120 4.30 -4.79 14.22
C ASP A 120 3.15 -5.60 13.61
N VAL A 121 2.83 -5.38 12.33
CA VAL A 121 1.66 -5.98 11.68
C VAL A 121 1.90 -7.43 11.27
N PHE A 122 3.02 -7.74 10.62
CA PHE A 122 3.25 -9.08 10.07
C PHE A 122 3.97 -10.03 11.01
N MET A 123 4.78 -9.53 11.92
CA MET A 123 5.55 -10.35 12.86
C MET A 123 5.04 -10.25 14.31
N GLY A 124 4.16 -9.31 14.62
CA GLY A 124 3.73 -9.03 15.99
C GLY A 124 4.89 -8.62 16.90
N MET A 125 5.90 -7.96 16.36
CA MET A 125 7.14 -7.61 17.06
C MET A 125 7.38 -6.11 17.01
N SER A 126 7.38 -5.46 18.18
CA SER A 126 7.74 -4.05 18.30
C SER A 126 9.26 -3.88 18.23
N VAL A 127 9.75 -3.51 17.05
CA VAL A 127 11.19 -3.35 16.79
C VAL A 127 11.71 -1.93 17.03
N GLN A 128 10.86 -0.97 17.32
CA GLN A 128 11.19 0.46 17.44
C GLN A 128 12.33 0.76 18.41
N CYS A 129 12.39 0.05 19.55
CA CYS A 129 13.48 0.22 20.50
C CYS A 129 14.84 -0.13 19.88
N ALA A 130 14.87 -1.09 18.95
CA ALA A 130 16.09 -1.53 18.30
C ALA A 130 16.63 -0.51 17.27
N GLN A 131 15.91 0.53 16.96
CA GLN A 131 16.40 1.65 16.14
C GLN A 131 17.63 2.35 16.80
N CYS A 132 17.65 2.47 18.14
CA CYS A 132 18.69 3.20 18.84
C CYS A 132 19.69 2.31 19.61
N HIS A 133 19.24 1.15 20.08
CA HIS A 133 20.03 0.20 20.87
C HIS A 133 19.42 -1.20 20.77
N ASP A 134 20.16 -2.23 21.14
CA ASP A 134 19.62 -3.58 21.23
C ASP A 134 18.37 -3.61 22.11
N HIS A 135 17.33 -4.35 21.66
CA HIS A 135 16.08 -4.41 22.41
C HIS A 135 16.30 -4.94 23.83
N LYS A 136 15.66 -4.31 24.81
CA LYS A 136 15.94 -4.58 26.23
C LYS A 136 15.55 -5.98 26.69
N PHE A 137 14.46 -6.50 26.15
CA PHE A 137 13.84 -7.75 26.62
C PHE A 137 13.89 -8.86 25.58
N ASP A 138 13.71 -8.53 24.32
CA ASP A 138 13.67 -9.48 23.22
C ASP A 138 15.04 -9.59 22.53
N PRO A 139 15.36 -10.75 21.94
CA PRO A 139 16.66 -10.97 21.29
C PRO A 139 16.77 -10.27 19.92
N ILE A 140 16.39 -9.00 19.86
CA ILE A 140 16.39 -8.16 18.65
C ILE A 140 17.55 -7.17 18.80
N LEU A 141 18.53 -7.30 17.94
CA LEU A 141 19.70 -6.41 17.95
C LEU A 141 19.42 -5.18 17.10
N GLN A 142 20.07 -4.06 17.41
CA GLN A 142 20.00 -2.86 16.58
C GLN A 142 20.32 -3.16 15.10
N LYS A 143 21.31 -3.99 14.85
CA LYS A 143 21.65 -4.41 13.48
C LYS A 143 20.52 -5.15 12.76
N ASP A 144 19.63 -5.85 13.48
CA ASP A 144 18.53 -6.58 12.87
C ASP A 144 17.44 -5.62 12.43
N TYR A 145 17.22 -4.53 13.18
CA TYR A 145 16.37 -3.41 12.76
C TYR A 145 16.82 -2.85 11.40
N TYR A 146 18.10 -2.48 11.29
CA TYR A 146 18.62 -1.91 10.04
C TYR A 146 18.75 -2.92 8.90
N ARG A 147 18.86 -4.21 9.20
CA ARG A 147 18.74 -5.26 8.17
C ARG A 147 17.33 -5.35 7.61
N LEU A 148 16.29 -5.29 8.46
CA LEU A 148 14.91 -5.25 8.00
C LEU A 148 14.67 -3.99 7.18
N GLN A 149 15.11 -2.83 7.66
CA GLN A 149 14.98 -1.57 6.93
C GLN A 149 15.68 -1.60 5.57
N ALA A 150 16.79 -2.30 5.45
CA ALA A 150 17.53 -2.41 4.18
C ALA A 150 16.72 -3.09 3.06
N PHE A 151 15.84 -4.04 3.37
CA PHE A 151 14.92 -4.61 2.39
C PHE A 151 13.92 -3.59 1.86
N LEU A 152 13.54 -2.64 2.70
CA LEU A 152 12.54 -1.60 2.40
C LEU A 152 13.17 -0.34 1.79
N SER A 153 14.49 -0.22 1.78
CA SER A 153 15.20 1.01 1.39
C SER A 153 15.05 1.39 -0.09
N ASN A 154 14.64 0.46 -0.95
CA ASN A 154 14.45 0.68 -2.37
C ASN A 154 12.99 1.01 -2.75
N ILE A 155 12.12 1.19 -1.77
CA ILE A 155 10.74 1.60 -2.03
C ILE A 155 10.73 2.94 -2.76
N THR A 156 9.96 2.99 -3.84
CA THR A 156 9.68 4.23 -4.58
C THR A 156 8.17 4.37 -4.74
N TRP A 157 7.69 5.61 -4.82
CA TRP A 157 6.28 5.91 -5.04
C TRP A 157 6.10 6.58 -6.39
N PRO A 158 6.04 5.81 -7.49
CA PRO A 158 5.85 6.40 -8.82
C PRO A 158 4.42 6.96 -8.95
N GLU A 159 4.31 8.26 -9.06
CA GLU A 159 3.01 8.95 -9.24
C GLU A 159 2.49 8.84 -10.68
N ASP A 160 3.34 8.49 -11.63
CA ASP A 160 3.06 8.41 -13.06
C ASP A 160 2.58 7.00 -13.52
N ARG A 161 2.58 6.01 -12.63
CA ARG A 161 2.07 4.68 -12.96
C ARG A 161 0.57 4.61 -12.82
N LEU A 162 -0.09 4.27 -13.93
CA LEU A 162 -1.53 4.08 -13.94
C LEU A 162 -1.87 2.67 -13.43
N ASN A 163 -2.67 2.63 -12.37
CA ASN A 163 -3.24 1.37 -11.85
C ASN A 163 -4.53 1.04 -12.63
N ALA A 164 -4.36 0.69 -13.91
CA ALA A 164 -5.45 0.39 -14.84
C ALA A 164 -5.01 -0.70 -15.84
N THR A 165 -5.96 -1.54 -16.24
CA THR A 165 -5.73 -2.51 -17.32
C THR A 165 -5.65 -1.81 -18.68
N GLN A 166 -5.04 -2.47 -19.68
CA GLN A 166 -5.01 -1.93 -21.05
C GLN A 166 -6.41 -1.65 -21.58
N GLN A 167 -7.38 -2.52 -21.32
CA GLN A 167 -8.76 -2.30 -21.72
C GLN A 167 -9.33 -1.01 -21.12
N GLN A 168 -9.13 -0.74 -19.84
CA GLN A 168 -9.59 0.48 -19.18
C GLN A 168 -8.93 1.74 -19.77
N LEU A 169 -7.64 1.65 -20.11
CA LEU A 169 -6.92 2.74 -20.78
C LEU A 169 -7.47 3.03 -22.16
N ASP A 170 -7.78 1.99 -22.93
CA ASP A 170 -8.36 2.12 -24.28
C ASP A 170 -9.76 2.72 -24.21
N GLU A 171 -10.60 2.25 -23.28
CA GLU A 171 -11.94 2.79 -23.03
C GLU A 171 -11.89 4.27 -22.62
N TYR A 172 -11.00 4.63 -21.69
CA TYR A 172 -10.79 6.01 -21.28
C TYR A 172 -10.34 6.90 -22.45
N SER A 173 -9.40 6.43 -23.25
CA SER A 173 -8.90 7.16 -24.42
C SER A 173 -9.99 7.42 -25.46
N ALA A 174 -10.89 6.44 -25.69
CA ALA A 174 -12.02 6.60 -26.56
C ALA A 174 -13.05 7.63 -26.02
N GLN A 175 -13.33 7.58 -24.73
CA GLN A 175 -14.22 8.53 -24.06
C GLN A 175 -13.65 9.95 -24.09
N LEU A 176 -12.37 10.11 -23.81
CA LEU A 176 -11.67 11.39 -23.83
C LEU A 176 -11.75 12.03 -25.22
N LYS A 177 -11.48 11.26 -26.26
CA LYS A 177 -11.58 11.74 -27.64
C LYS A 177 -12.99 12.22 -27.98
N THR A 178 -14.01 11.46 -27.58
CA THR A 178 -15.42 11.83 -27.78
C THR A 178 -15.77 13.12 -27.06
N TRP A 179 -15.26 13.28 -25.84
CA TRP A 179 -15.47 14.49 -25.04
C TRP A 179 -14.77 15.71 -25.66
N GLU A 180 -13.51 15.55 -26.08
CA GLU A 180 -12.74 16.62 -26.75
C GLU A 180 -13.42 17.08 -28.05
N GLU A 181 -13.96 16.12 -28.84
CA GLU A 181 -14.72 16.44 -30.07
C GLU A 181 -16.01 17.20 -29.77
N ALA A 182 -16.70 16.83 -28.68
CA ALA A 182 -17.94 17.47 -28.26
C ALA A 182 -17.76 18.86 -27.63
N THR A 183 -16.58 19.12 -27.06
CA THR A 183 -16.26 20.36 -26.33
C THR A 183 -15.41 21.35 -27.13
N LYS A 184 -14.98 21.01 -28.34
CA LYS A 184 -14.35 21.97 -29.24
C LYS A 184 -15.32 23.10 -29.54
N GLU A 185 -15.08 24.25 -28.96
CA GLU A 185 -15.77 25.47 -29.37
C GLU A 185 -15.48 25.75 -30.87
N PRO A 186 -16.49 26.24 -31.62
CA PRO A 186 -16.32 26.55 -33.03
C PRO A 186 -15.36 27.73 -33.30
#